data_2434414b090c396dc0574547a2e1f474
#
_entry.id   2434414b090c396dc0574547a2e1f474
#
_cell.length_a   1.000
_cell.length_b   1.000
_cell.length_c   1.000
_cell.angle_alpha   90.00
_cell.angle_beta   90.00
_cell.angle_gamma   90.00
#
_symmetry.space_group_name_H-M   'P 1'
#
loop_
_entity.id
_entity.type
_entity.pdbx_description
1 polymer ?
#
loop_
_entity_poly.entity_id
_entity_poly.type
_entity_poly.pdbx_seq_one_letter_code
_entity_poly.pdbx_strand_id
1 'polypeptide(L)'
;AQVDSISYKTEGLVCRSHKIPSSSITCFNVEGTDPYGEKFTRKTGLPKGKVQALWFGVDIPRDIPKGVYKGTVTVNCHPGHSKDIPVSIKVSGKPLEDRGDSQLWRHSRLRWLNSTLGISDEPTKAYTPMKLTGDGAECLGRKVSVDLKTGLPSRITSWGQDVLAA
;
A
#
# COMPACT_ATOMS: atom_id res chain seq x y z
N ALA A 1 -32.25 4.65 -4.03
CA ALA A 1 -31.81 5.36 -2.83
C ALA A 1 -30.40 5.91 -3.05
N GLN A 2 -30.02 6.94 -2.34
CA GLN A 2 -28.65 7.41 -2.22
C GLN A 2 -27.95 6.56 -1.15
N VAL A 3 -26.67 6.28 -1.33
CA VAL A 3 -25.84 5.61 -0.34
C VAL A 3 -24.81 6.61 0.19
N ASP A 4 -24.81 6.82 1.49
CA ASP A 4 -23.95 7.81 2.15
C ASP A 4 -22.56 7.24 2.44
N SER A 5 -22.48 5.93 2.71
CA SER A 5 -21.21 5.22 2.89
C SER A 5 -21.34 3.74 2.59
N ILE A 6 -20.22 3.16 2.17
CA ILE A 6 -20.05 1.73 1.93
C ILE A 6 -19.02 1.20 2.92
N SER A 7 -19.30 0.06 3.52
CA SER A 7 -18.38 -0.73 4.32
C SER A 7 -18.49 -2.21 3.96
N TYR A 8 -17.57 -3.02 4.43
CA TYR A 8 -17.65 -4.47 4.22
C TYR A 8 -17.24 -5.24 5.47
N LYS A 9 -17.67 -6.50 5.51
CA LYS A 9 -17.28 -7.47 6.54
C LYS A 9 -17.00 -8.82 5.88
N THR A 10 -16.01 -9.54 6.40
CA THR A 10 -15.74 -10.91 5.99
C THR A 10 -15.08 -11.68 7.13
N GLU A 11 -15.34 -12.97 7.19
CA GLU A 11 -14.66 -13.91 8.12
C GLU A 11 -13.42 -14.54 7.47
N GLY A 12 -13.09 -14.15 6.23
CA GLY A 12 -12.05 -14.77 5.43
C GLY A 12 -12.58 -15.92 4.57
N LEU A 13 -11.65 -16.66 3.94
CA LEU A 13 -11.97 -17.76 3.04
C LEU A 13 -11.42 -19.06 3.60
N VAL A 14 -12.21 -20.14 3.54
CA VAL A 14 -11.89 -21.44 4.16
C VAL A 14 -11.83 -22.54 3.11
N CYS A 15 -10.84 -23.43 3.25
CA CYS A 15 -10.74 -24.69 2.56
C CYS A 15 -10.33 -25.79 3.55
N ARG A 16 -11.23 -26.70 3.87
CA ARG A 16 -11.02 -27.72 4.94
C ARG A 16 -10.63 -27.07 6.27
N SER A 17 -9.44 -27.40 6.80
CA SER A 17 -8.88 -26.83 8.04
C SER A 17 -8.05 -25.55 7.82
N HIS A 18 -7.87 -25.10 6.58
CA HIS A 18 -7.03 -23.96 6.25
C HIS A 18 -7.88 -22.71 5.96
N LYS A 19 -7.39 -21.56 6.38
CA LYS A 19 -8.10 -20.28 6.27
C LYS A 19 -7.19 -19.20 5.69
N ILE A 20 -7.69 -18.46 4.71
CA ILE A 20 -7.17 -17.14 4.35
C ILE A 20 -7.89 -16.14 5.27
N PRO A 21 -7.16 -15.47 6.18
CA PRO A 21 -7.80 -14.63 7.20
C PRO A 21 -8.47 -13.40 6.59
N SER A 22 -9.42 -12.82 7.31
CA SER A 22 -10.08 -11.57 6.90
C SER A 22 -9.09 -10.42 6.70
N SER A 23 -8.01 -10.37 7.49
CA SER A 23 -6.93 -9.38 7.35
C SER A 23 -6.17 -9.43 6.02
N SER A 24 -6.29 -10.53 5.29
CA SER A 24 -5.73 -10.68 3.94
C SER A 24 -6.67 -10.17 2.83
N ILE A 25 -7.86 -9.69 3.18
CA ILE A 25 -8.87 -9.23 2.23
C ILE A 25 -9.05 -7.72 2.43
N THR A 26 -8.78 -6.94 1.40
CA THR A 26 -8.84 -5.47 1.44
C THR A 26 -9.77 -4.96 0.35
N CYS A 27 -10.68 -4.05 0.69
CA CYS A 27 -11.45 -3.29 -0.28
C CYS A 27 -10.79 -1.93 -0.52
N PHE A 28 -10.09 -1.76 -1.62
CA PHE A 28 -9.31 -0.55 -1.93
C PHE A 28 -10.14 0.72 -2.14
N ASN A 29 -11.46 0.60 -2.26
CA ASN A 29 -12.35 1.75 -2.33
C ASN A 29 -12.59 2.40 -0.96
N VAL A 30 -12.48 1.61 0.14
CA VAL A 30 -12.87 2.06 1.49
C VAL A 30 -11.73 2.06 2.48
N GLU A 31 -10.62 1.39 2.19
CA GLU A 31 -9.43 1.36 3.03
C GLU A 31 -8.15 1.19 2.22
N GLY A 32 -7.01 1.41 2.83
CA GLY A 32 -5.72 1.25 2.18
C GLY A 32 -4.57 1.58 3.14
N THR A 33 -3.37 1.63 2.55
CA THR A 33 -2.16 2.11 3.20
C THR A 33 -1.67 3.35 2.45
N ASP A 34 -1.35 4.40 3.16
CA ASP A 34 -0.87 5.65 2.59
C ASP A 34 0.63 5.57 2.22
N PRO A 35 1.22 6.62 1.60
CA PRO A 35 2.64 6.65 1.25
C PRO A 35 3.60 6.56 2.44
N TYR A 36 3.13 6.79 3.66
CA TYR A 36 3.91 6.70 4.89
C TYR A 36 3.79 5.33 5.57
N GLY A 37 2.99 4.41 5.00
CA GLY A 37 2.74 3.08 5.56
C GLY A 37 1.61 3.02 6.58
N GLU A 38 0.93 4.13 6.85
CA GLU A 38 -0.18 4.19 7.78
C GLU A 38 -1.48 3.72 7.15
N LYS A 39 -2.27 2.97 7.92
CA LYS A 39 -3.58 2.52 7.47
C LYS A 39 -4.59 3.66 7.52
N PHE A 40 -5.38 3.78 6.47
CA PHE A 40 -6.49 4.74 6.42
C PHE A 40 -7.79 4.07 6.03
N THR A 41 -8.89 4.70 6.40
CA THR A 41 -10.25 4.37 5.92
C THR A 41 -10.83 5.56 5.17
N ARG A 42 -11.67 5.26 4.17
CA ARG A 42 -12.31 6.26 3.32
C ARG A 42 -13.82 6.10 3.34
N LYS A 43 -14.52 7.20 3.53
CA LYS A 43 -15.97 7.23 3.33
C LYS A 43 -16.25 7.28 1.83
N THR A 44 -16.87 6.23 1.30
CA THR A 44 -17.25 6.13 -0.10
C THR A 44 -18.76 6.13 -0.20
N GLY A 45 -19.32 7.18 -0.78
CA GLY A 45 -20.75 7.31 -1.03
C GLY A 45 -21.11 7.02 -2.49
N LEU A 46 -22.39 6.81 -2.76
CA LEU A 46 -22.91 6.55 -4.11
C LEU A 46 -24.18 7.35 -4.37
N PRO A 47 -24.14 8.35 -5.26
CA PRO A 47 -25.30 9.11 -5.65
C PRO A 47 -26.38 8.23 -6.30
N LYS A 48 -27.65 8.64 -6.17
CA LYS A 48 -28.78 7.96 -6.80
C LYS A 48 -28.58 7.81 -8.32
N GLY A 49 -28.81 6.62 -8.85
CA GLY A 49 -28.68 6.31 -10.28
C GLY A 49 -27.24 6.10 -10.77
N LYS A 50 -26.25 6.11 -9.88
CA LYS A 50 -24.86 5.79 -10.23
C LYS A 50 -24.50 4.36 -9.82
N VAL A 51 -23.45 3.82 -10.41
CA VAL A 51 -22.88 2.50 -10.11
C VAL A 51 -21.45 2.69 -9.61
N GLN A 52 -21.09 1.95 -8.56
CA GLN A 52 -19.74 1.92 -7.99
C GLN A 52 -19.20 0.50 -8.05
N ALA A 53 -18.12 0.31 -8.77
CA ALA A 53 -17.34 -0.91 -8.66
C ALA A 53 -16.58 -0.94 -7.34
N LEU A 54 -16.63 -2.06 -6.63
CA LEU A 54 -15.82 -2.32 -5.44
C LEU A 54 -14.66 -3.23 -5.82
N TRP A 55 -13.45 -2.82 -5.51
CA TRP A 55 -12.24 -3.54 -5.84
C TRP A 55 -11.68 -4.23 -4.59
N PHE A 56 -11.79 -5.55 -4.57
CA PHE A 56 -11.25 -6.38 -3.49
C PHE A 56 -9.94 -7.04 -3.91
N GLY A 57 -8.91 -6.88 -3.09
CA GLY A 57 -7.68 -7.62 -3.16
C GLY A 57 -7.65 -8.73 -2.11
N VAL A 58 -7.10 -9.88 -2.46
CA VAL A 58 -6.85 -10.98 -1.53
C VAL A 58 -5.37 -11.31 -1.55
N ASP A 59 -4.68 -11.05 -0.44
CA ASP A 59 -3.29 -11.44 -0.25
C ASP A 59 -3.22 -12.91 0.17
N ILE A 60 -2.80 -13.76 -0.75
CA ILE A 60 -2.73 -15.21 -0.52
C ILE A 60 -1.48 -15.52 0.31
N PRO A 61 -1.62 -16.05 1.54
CA PRO A 61 -0.48 -16.45 2.36
C PRO A 61 0.42 -17.46 1.62
N ARG A 62 1.75 -17.31 1.76
CA ARG A 62 2.73 -18.12 1.03
C ARG A 62 2.58 -19.63 1.28
N ASP A 63 2.26 -19.98 2.52
CA ASP A 63 2.24 -21.37 2.99
C ASP A 63 0.84 -22.00 2.91
N ILE A 64 -0.12 -21.31 2.28
CA ILE A 64 -1.47 -21.84 2.16
C ILE A 64 -1.52 -23.01 1.19
N PRO A 65 -2.10 -24.16 1.53
CA PRO A 65 -2.20 -25.32 0.64
C PRO A 65 -3.06 -25.04 -0.60
N LYS A 66 -2.77 -25.78 -1.66
CA LYS A 66 -3.61 -25.78 -2.86
C LYS A 66 -5.03 -26.23 -2.53
N GLY A 67 -6.01 -25.54 -3.10
CA GLY A 67 -7.41 -25.86 -2.86
C GLY A 67 -8.35 -24.78 -3.34
N VAL A 68 -9.65 -25.00 -3.12
CA VAL A 68 -10.68 -24.01 -3.39
C VAL A 68 -11.13 -23.41 -2.06
N TYR A 69 -10.79 -22.14 -1.85
CA TYR A 69 -11.12 -21.37 -0.66
C TYR A 69 -12.42 -20.61 -0.90
N LYS A 70 -13.39 -20.82 -0.02
CA LYS A 70 -14.72 -20.23 -0.13
C LYS A 70 -15.05 -19.42 1.09
N GLY A 71 -15.81 -18.35 0.92
CA GLY A 71 -16.29 -17.50 1.99
C GLY A 71 -17.30 -16.49 1.46
N THR A 72 -17.63 -15.54 2.32
CA THR A 72 -18.59 -14.49 2.00
C THR A 72 -18.00 -13.13 2.35
N VAL A 73 -18.23 -12.17 1.48
CA VAL A 73 -18.02 -10.75 1.76
C VAL A 73 -19.39 -10.10 1.85
N THR A 74 -19.72 -9.57 3.01
CA THR A 74 -20.95 -8.81 3.23
C THR A 74 -20.66 -7.34 2.96
N VAL A 75 -21.26 -6.77 1.95
CA VAL A 75 -21.20 -5.33 1.64
C VAL A 75 -22.36 -4.62 2.30
N ASN A 76 -22.07 -3.63 3.13
CA ASN A 76 -23.04 -2.82 3.83
C ASN A 76 -23.10 -1.43 3.21
N CYS A 77 -24.31 -1.00 2.82
CA CYS A 77 -24.58 0.33 2.30
C CYS A 77 -25.43 1.10 3.31
N HIS A 78 -25.00 2.27 3.73
CA HIS A 78 -25.78 3.17 4.59
C HIS A 78 -26.57 4.19 3.74
N PRO A 79 -27.87 4.40 4.06
CA PRO A 79 -28.67 3.72 5.07
C PRO A 79 -29.24 2.38 4.57
N GLY A 80 -29.13 1.37 5.43
CA GLY A 80 -30.08 0.26 5.49
C GLY A 80 -30.04 -0.88 4.48
N HIS A 81 -29.01 -1.03 3.65
CA HIS A 81 -28.90 -2.16 2.73
C HIS A 81 -27.63 -2.97 2.98
N SER A 82 -27.78 -4.30 2.96
CA SER A 82 -26.66 -5.24 3.08
C SER A 82 -26.81 -6.34 2.02
N LYS A 83 -25.69 -6.77 1.48
CA LYS A 83 -25.65 -7.84 0.47
C LYS A 83 -24.50 -8.78 0.73
N ASP A 84 -24.80 -10.06 0.84
CA ASP A 84 -23.81 -11.13 0.90
C ASP A 84 -23.37 -11.54 -0.52
N ILE A 85 -22.06 -11.55 -0.71
CA ILE A 85 -21.43 -11.91 -1.97
C ILE A 85 -20.55 -13.13 -1.72
N PRO A 86 -20.91 -14.31 -2.27
CA PRO A 86 -20.09 -15.49 -2.15
C PRO A 86 -18.79 -15.31 -2.96
N VAL A 87 -17.66 -15.64 -2.34
CA VAL A 87 -16.34 -15.58 -2.94
C VAL A 87 -15.73 -16.97 -2.99
N SER A 88 -15.15 -17.33 -4.14
CA SER A 88 -14.44 -18.59 -4.31
C SER A 88 -13.12 -18.34 -5.05
N ILE A 89 -12.01 -18.75 -4.44
CA ILE A 89 -10.67 -18.62 -5.00
C ILE A 89 -10.01 -19.99 -5.08
N LYS A 90 -9.55 -20.35 -6.28
CA LYS A 90 -8.76 -21.57 -6.50
C LYS A 90 -7.28 -21.24 -6.37
N VAL A 91 -6.66 -21.70 -5.29
CA VAL A 91 -5.21 -21.64 -5.09
C VAL A 91 -4.59 -22.84 -5.80
N SER A 92 -3.70 -22.57 -6.76
CA SER A 92 -3.05 -23.61 -7.59
C SER A 92 -1.61 -23.19 -7.91
N GLY A 93 -0.80 -24.18 -8.35
CA GLY A 93 0.57 -23.88 -8.74
C GLY A 93 1.57 -23.83 -7.58
N LYS A 94 2.72 -23.24 -7.82
CA LYS A 94 3.75 -22.92 -6.83
C LYS A 94 3.59 -21.46 -6.40
N PRO A 95 3.98 -21.10 -5.17
CA PRO A 95 4.06 -19.70 -4.77
C PRO A 95 4.92 -18.92 -5.77
N LEU A 96 4.46 -17.74 -6.15
CA LEU A 96 5.25 -16.85 -6.99
C LEU A 96 6.38 -16.26 -6.16
N GLU A 97 7.59 -16.30 -6.71
CA GLU A 97 8.74 -15.65 -6.11
C GLU A 97 8.46 -14.15 -6.01
N ASP A 98 8.75 -13.58 -4.85
CA ASP A 98 8.57 -12.16 -4.54
C ASP A 98 7.18 -11.61 -4.99
N ARG A 99 6.13 -12.44 -4.83
CA ARG A 99 4.74 -12.12 -5.24
C ARG A 99 4.59 -11.74 -6.72
N GLY A 100 5.54 -12.17 -7.56
CA GLY A 100 5.61 -11.87 -8.99
C GLY A 100 6.43 -10.63 -9.34
N ASP A 101 6.98 -9.90 -8.37
CA ASP A 101 7.82 -8.72 -8.61
C ASP A 101 9.21 -9.06 -9.12
N SER A 102 9.68 -10.31 -8.94
CA SER A 102 10.89 -10.82 -9.60
C SER A 102 10.84 -10.73 -11.12
N GLN A 103 9.63 -10.63 -11.69
CA GLN A 103 9.39 -10.44 -13.12
C GLN A 103 8.83 -9.04 -13.37
N LEU A 104 9.68 -8.01 -13.39
CA LEU A 104 9.31 -6.59 -13.47
C LEU A 104 8.40 -6.26 -14.67
N TRP A 105 8.53 -6.97 -15.79
CA TRP A 105 7.73 -6.77 -16.99
C TRP A 105 6.23 -7.11 -16.80
N ARG A 106 5.89 -7.90 -15.76
CA ARG A 106 4.49 -8.28 -15.47
C ARG A 106 3.70 -7.20 -14.75
N HIS A 107 4.35 -6.16 -14.24
CA HIS A 107 3.71 -5.06 -13.52
C HIS A 107 2.74 -5.55 -12.43
N SER A 108 3.26 -6.11 -11.33
CA SER A 108 2.44 -6.59 -10.22
C SER A 108 1.65 -5.45 -9.57
N ARG A 109 0.47 -5.16 -10.11
CA ARG A 109 -0.34 -3.99 -9.72
C ARG A 109 -0.89 -4.07 -8.31
N LEU A 110 -1.18 -5.27 -7.81
CA LEU A 110 -1.81 -5.42 -6.49
C LEU A 110 -0.86 -5.09 -5.35
N ARG A 111 0.46 -5.23 -5.57
CA ARG A 111 1.43 -4.97 -4.53
C ARG A 111 1.61 -3.50 -4.22
N TRP A 112 1.59 -2.63 -5.20
CA TRP A 112 1.80 -1.20 -4.98
C TRP A 112 0.55 -0.40 -4.60
N LEU A 113 -0.65 -1.01 -4.65
CA LEU A 113 -1.87 -0.39 -4.11
C LEU A 113 -1.84 -0.27 -2.58
N ASN A 114 -1.15 -1.18 -1.91
CA ASN A 114 -0.97 -1.21 -0.46
C ASN A 114 0.49 -1.49 -0.10
N SER A 115 1.41 -1.11 -0.98
CA SER A 115 2.83 -1.41 -0.82
C SER A 115 3.45 -0.50 0.22
N THR A 116 4.21 -1.10 1.12
CA THR A 116 5.14 -0.42 2.02
C THR A 116 6.58 -0.48 1.49
N LEU A 117 6.76 -0.92 0.23
CA LEU A 117 8.06 -0.97 -0.41
C LEU A 117 8.60 0.44 -0.62
N GLY A 118 9.81 0.70 -0.13
CA GLY A 118 10.44 2.02 -0.23
C GLY A 118 10.08 3.00 0.89
N ILE A 119 9.30 2.58 1.90
CA ILE A 119 9.06 3.37 3.14
C ILE A 119 10.23 3.23 4.13
N SER A 120 11.15 2.30 3.88
CA SER A 120 12.33 2.14 4.73
C SER A 120 13.25 3.35 4.66
N ASP A 121 13.74 3.79 5.81
CA ASP A 121 14.78 4.82 5.92
C ASP A 121 16.19 4.29 5.57
N GLU A 122 16.32 2.99 5.31
CA GLU A 122 17.58 2.40 4.89
C GLU A 122 17.82 2.63 3.40
N PRO A 123 18.91 3.31 3.04
CA PRO A 123 19.27 3.49 1.63
C PRO A 123 19.66 2.15 0.99
N THR A 124 19.43 2.04 -0.31
CA THR A 124 19.86 0.85 -1.08
C THR A 124 21.38 0.70 -1.08
N LYS A 125 21.89 -0.51 -1.32
CA LYS A 125 23.32 -0.88 -1.18
C LYS A 125 24.33 0.05 -1.86
N ALA A 126 23.92 0.77 -2.90
CA ALA A 126 24.81 1.68 -3.64
C ALA A 126 24.91 3.08 -3.00
N TYR A 127 24.13 3.37 -1.97
CA TYR A 127 24.00 4.71 -1.38
C TYR A 127 24.32 4.70 0.10
N THR A 128 24.86 5.81 0.59
CA THR A 128 25.09 6.02 2.02
C THR A 128 23.93 6.79 2.65
N PRO A 129 23.65 6.57 3.94
CA PRO A 129 22.65 7.36 4.66
C PRO A 129 22.95 8.85 4.59
N MET A 130 21.91 9.65 4.52
CA MET A 130 22.01 11.10 4.69
C MET A 130 22.40 11.42 6.14
N LYS A 131 23.36 12.32 6.33
CA LYS A 131 23.75 12.81 7.65
C LYS A 131 23.24 14.23 7.83
N LEU A 132 22.54 14.46 8.90
CA LEU A 132 22.17 15.81 9.32
C LEU A 132 23.39 16.51 9.92
N THR A 133 23.57 17.77 9.57
CA THR A 133 24.54 18.71 10.18
C THR A 133 23.75 19.75 10.98
N GLY A 134 24.46 20.58 11.78
CA GLY A 134 23.76 21.59 12.59
C GLY A 134 22.98 22.64 11.78
N ASP A 135 23.33 22.79 10.52
CA ASP A 135 22.77 23.80 9.60
C ASP A 135 22.25 23.21 8.29
N GLY A 136 22.21 21.86 8.15
CA GLY A 136 21.76 21.27 6.91
C GLY A 136 21.94 19.75 6.84
N ALA A 137 22.37 19.25 5.68
CA ALA A 137 22.55 17.81 5.46
C ALA A 137 23.69 17.52 4.47
N GLU A 138 24.28 16.34 4.61
CA GLU A 138 25.28 15.83 3.68
C GLU A 138 24.99 14.39 3.22
N CYS A 139 25.29 14.11 1.97
CA CYS A 139 25.15 12.77 1.40
C CYS A 139 25.95 12.68 0.08
N LEU A 140 26.62 11.54 -0.15
CA LEU A 140 27.32 11.23 -1.41
C LEU A 140 28.25 12.38 -1.92
N GLY A 141 29.09 12.92 -1.01
CA GLY A 141 30.03 13.99 -1.35
C GLY A 141 29.38 15.37 -1.59
N ARG A 142 28.08 15.51 -1.30
CA ARG A 142 27.37 16.78 -1.36
C ARG A 142 27.00 17.23 0.05
N LYS A 143 27.11 18.54 0.30
CA LYS A 143 26.64 19.18 1.52
C LYS A 143 25.78 20.38 1.16
N VAL A 144 24.64 20.51 1.82
CA VAL A 144 23.76 21.67 1.72
C VAL A 144 23.65 22.27 3.10
N SER A 145 24.01 23.54 3.23
CA SER A 145 23.74 24.35 4.43
C SER A 145 22.56 25.27 4.14
N VAL A 146 21.73 25.47 5.15
CA VAL A 146 20.49 26.24 5.07
C VAL A 146 20.59 27.42 6.03
N ASP A 147 20.21 28.60 5.59
CA ASP A 147 19.97 29.73 6.49
C ASP A 147 18.70 29.45 7.30
N LEU A 148 18.86 29.24 8.60
CA LEU A 148 17.77 28.90 9.51
C LEU A 148 16.71 30.01 9.67
N LYS A 149 17.00 31.24 9.25
CA LYS A 149 16.04 32.35 9.29
C LYS A 149 15.11 32.34 8.06
N THR A 150 15.67 32.05 6.91
CA THR A 150 14.94 32.10 5.62
C THR A 150 14.48 30.74 5.15
N GLY A 151 15.10 29.66 5.64
CA GLY A 151 14.84 28.30 5.16
C GLY A 151 15.45 28.02 3.76
N LEU A 152 16.23 28.95 3.21
CA LEU A 152 16.85 28.80 1.90
C LEU A 152 18.28 28.27 2.01
N PRO A 153 18.77 27.54 0.97
CA PRO A 153 20.17 27.13 0.92
C PRO A 153 21.11 28.34 0.95
N SER A 154 22.03 28.36 1.91
CA SER A 154 23.08 29.38 2.02
C SER A 154 24.38 28.92 1.39
N ARG A 155 24.64 27.59 1.34
CA ARG A 155 25.80 27.02 0.70
C ARG A 155 25.51 25.61 0.19
N ILE A 156 25.95 25.32 -1.02
CA ILE A 156 25.92 23.98 -1.59
C ILE A 156 27.32 23.63 -2.06
N THR A 157 27.87 22.52 -1.55
CA THR A 157 29.15 21.98 -2.00
C THR A 157 28.96 20.63 -2.67
N SER A 158 29.75 20.34 -3.67
CA SER A 158 29.81 19.04 -4.32
C SER A 158 31.27 18.62 -4.43
N TRP A 159 31.63 17.50 -3.79
CA TRP A 159 33.02 17.00 -3.76
C TRP A 159 34.05 18.04 -3.32
N GLY A 160 33.70 18.85 -2.31
CA GLY A 160 34.55 19.90 -1.75
C GLY A 160 34.59 21.21 -2.55
N GLN A 161 33.89 21.29 -3.69
CA GLN A 161 33.75 22.52 -4.48
C GLN A 161 32.44 23.22 -4.20
N ASP A 162 32.46 24.54 -4.05
CA ASP A 162 31.25 25.33 -3.90
C ASP A 162 30.50 25.42 -5.24
N VAL A 163 29.23 25.01 -5.21
CA VAL A 163 28.28 25.15 -6.32
C VAL A 163 27.42 26.39 -6.11
N LEU A 164 27.09 26.66 -4.85
CA LEU A 164 26.41 27.86 -4.39
C LEU A 164 27.05 28.30 -3.08
N ALA A 165 27.51 29.52 -3.02
CA ALA A 165 27.91 30.23 -1.81
C ALA A 165 27.26 31.61 -1.80
N ALA A 166 26.72 32.00 -0.66
CA ALA A 166 26.21 33.35 -0.44
C ALA A 166 27.33 34.31 -0.02
#